data_986c0cba672c9cc5ff4e10bb4f5a7311
#
_entry.id   986c0cba672c9cc5ff4e10bb4f5a7311
#
_cell.length_a   1.000
_cell.length_b   1.000
_cell.length_c   1.000
_cell.angle_alpha   90.00
_cell.angle_beta   90.00
_cell.angle_gamma   90.00
#
_symmetry.space_group_name_H-M   'P 1'
#
loop_
_entity.id
_entity.type
_entity.pdbx_description
1 polymer ?
#
loop_
_entity_poly.entity_id
_entity_poly.type
_entity_poly.pdbx_seq_one_letter_code
_entity_poly.pdbx_strand_id
1 'polypeptide(L)'
;MIKLWSHQREARAALNAFYAKGGMSGGVSLPTGTGKTRVMVSQANDEALDYSDTRRVAVVVDRDILVEQTEAELRARLDPSISIGVVKAQRNELGARVLVISIHTMRSAKRLGRIPPLKLAIVDEAHMSVSPTYKAFFEHIGANTPGGARLSGFSATWTRSDGTGLGDVWQEVVYAKSIKWAIEQGILVKPRAIQLGEGVDLSEVRTLGRNGDYRESDLGKAVMLADLRDTMVAGVLKHGLGRPGVLFAPTVESAEYFGQALRGAGVPAEGVYGSTPSGERKARHERHRRGVTAILTTCTALAVGWDEPPASLGILLRPVRHEGLFVQMAGRLLRTSEKTGKTDALLLDCVRATDTVKLRNAIDLSTTVYRDVDDELEEVVTEPEPVERVRTIQRRKGSYEVEIVAGASVKWMQGPAGIPFVPIGEREIVFVIEDVDGFRVAHHDGRRSGVDGNPLGQFAASGMSYEDALDCASMFAEDLGASRPGWRNGDDRIVERSRWVLGYFARWSEARLASVPRVNTPFGPVLTGIR
;
A
#
# COMPACT_ATOMS: atom_id res chain seq x y z
N MET A 1 -27.63 7.94 5.23
CA MET A 1 -26.37 8.55 4.72
C MET A 1 -25.17 7.90 5.41
N ILE A 2 -24.18 7.43 4.67
CA ILE A 2 -23.00 6.74 5.22
C ILE A 2 -22.11 7.77 5.93
N LYS A 3 -21.88 7.58 7.23
CA LYS A 3 -21.05 8.48 8.04
C LYS A 3 -19.56 8.22 7.69
N LEU A 4 -18.90 9.21 7.11
CA LEU A 4 -17.49 9.20 6.76
C LEU A 4 -16.68 10.06 7.74
N TRP A 5 -15.45 9.66 8.03
CA TRP A 5 -14.44 10.48 8.71
C TRP A 5 -13.93 11.59 7.77
N SER A 6 -13.18 12.60 8.29
CA SER A 6 -12.72 13.74 7.45
C SER A 6 -11.91 13.28 6.25
N HIS A 7 -10.86 12.50 6.46
CA HIS A 7 -10.02 11.98 5.38
C HIS A 7 -10.78 11.12 4.34
N GLN A 8 -11.83 10.42 4.77
CA GLN A 8 -12.68 9.66 3.85
C GLN A 8 -13.55 10.58 2.98
N ARG A 9 -14.04 11.70 3.56
CA ARG A 9 -14.74 12.74 2.79
C ARG A 9 -13.79 13.43 1.82
N GLU A 10 -12.57 13.74 2.25
CA GLU A 10 -11.53 14.33 1.40
C GLU A 10 -11.19 13.41 0.21
N ALA A 11 -10.98 12.12 0.45
CA ALA A 11 -10.76 11.13 -0.61
C ALA A 11 -11.93 11.08 -1.62
N ARG A 12 -13.18 11.12 -1.12
CA ARG A 12 -14.37 11.19 -1.98
C ARG A 12 -14.42 12.48 -2.80
N ALA A 13 -14.13 13.60 -2.16
CA ALA A 13 -14.10 14.90 -2.83
C ALA A 13 -13.02 14.96 -3.93
N ALA A 14 -11.83 14.42 -3.65
CA ALA A 14 -10.74 14.35 -4.61
C ALA A 14 -11.11 13.50 -5.84
N LEU A 15 -11.70 12.30 -5.64
CA LEU A 15 -12.21 11.49 -6.75
C LEU A 15 -13.26 12.22 -7.57
N ASN A 16 -14.23 12.87 -6.91
CA ASN A 16 -15.28 13.63 -7.61
C ASN A 16 -14.70 14.80 -8.42
N ALA A 17 -13.77 15.55 -7.83
CA ALA A 17 -13.10 16.66 -8.52
C ALA A 17 -12.29 16.18 -9.74
N PHE A 18 -11.61 15.04 -9.61
CA PHE A 18 -10.88 14.42 -10.70
C PHE A 18 -11.80 14.01 -11.87
N TYR A 19 -12.93 13.36 -11.59
CA TYR A 19 -13.89 12.99 -12.63
C TYR A 19 -14.59 14.21 -13.25
N ALA A 20 -14.87 15.24 -12.46
CA ALA A 20 -15.45 16.48 -12.97
C ALA A 20 -14.51 17.22 -13.96
N LYS A 21 -13.19 17.02 -13.82
CA LYS A 21 -12.16 17.53 -14.75
C LYS A 21 -11.96 16.62 -15.99
N GLY A 22 -12.76 15.58 -16.15
CA GLY A 22 -12.66 14.62 -17.28
C GLY A 22 -11.75 13.43 -17.03
N GLY A 23 -11.22 13.26 -15.83
CA GLY A 23 -10.45 12.06 -15.47
C GLY A 23 -11.29 10.79 -15.55
N MET A 24 -10.68 9.65 -15.88
CA MET A 24 -11.38 8.37 -16.07
C MET A 24 -10.94 7.31 -15.07
N SER A 25 -9.70 7.34 -14.59
CA SER A 25 -9.15 6.33 -13.64
C SER A 25 -8.34 7.00 -12.54
N GLY A 26 -8.97 7.17 -11.38
CA GLY A 26 -8.40 7.80 -10.19
C GLY A 26 -8.08 6.80 -9.10
N GLY A 27 -6.92 6.96 -8.46
CA GLY A 27 -6.45 6.15 -7.36
C GLY A 27 -6.58 6.84 -5.99
N VAL A 28 -6.81 6.06 -4.94
CA VAL A 28 -6.79 6.49 -3.55
C VAL A 28 -5.81 5.62 -2.77
N SER A 29 -4.78 6.24 -2.21
CA SER A 29 -3.81 5.60 -1.33
C SER A 29 -4.16 5.84 0.13
N LEU A 30 -4.56 4.79 0.82
CA LEU A 30 -4.90 4.86 2.24
C LEU A 30 -4.36 3.63 2.98
N PRO A 31 -3.74 3.79 4.16
CA PRO A 31 -3.25 2.66 4.94
C PRO A 31 -4.33 1.64 5.25
N THR A 32 -3.93 0.40 5.48
CA THR A 32 -4.83 -0.63 5.99
C THR A 32 -5.39 -0.20 7.36
N GLY A 33 -6.70 -0.32 7.55
CA GLY A 33 -7.35 0.07 8.82
C GLY A 33 -7.92 1.49 8.85
N THR A 34 -7.63 2.35 7.87
CA THR A 34 -8.19 3.72 7.80
C THR A 34 -9.58 3.79 7.13
N GLY A 35 -10.15 2.64 6.78
CA GLY A 35 -11.53 2.55 6.28
C GLY A 35 -11.71 2.77 4.78
N LYS A 36 -10.76 2.33 3.94
CA LYS A 36 -10.89 2.30 2.46
C LYS A 36 -12.27 1.79 2.02
N THR A 37 -12.72 0.67 2.59
CA THR A 37 -14.02 0.04 2.27
C THR A 37 -15.19 1.00 2.47
N ARG A 38 -15.15 1.88 3.49
CA ARG A 38 -16.23 2.87 3.69
C ARG A 38 -16.27 3.91 2.57
N VAL A 39 -15.12 4.33 2.07
CA VAL A 39 -15.03 5.24 0.91
C VAL A 39 -15.61 4.56 -0.34
N MET A 40 -15.23 3.30 -0.58
CA MET A 40 -15.74 2.48 -1.69
C MET A 40 -17.26 2.32 -1.62
N VAL A 41 -17.78 1.96 -0.45
CA VAL A 41 -19.23 1.78 -0.24
C VAL A 41 -19.99 3.09 -0.41
N SER A 42 -19.47 4.21 0.12
CA SER A 42 -20.06 5.53 -0.10
C SER A 42 -20.12 5.90 -1.58
N GLN A 43 -19.03 5.62 -2.32
CA GLN A 43 -19.01 5.87 -3.75
C GLN A 43 -20.02 4.99 -4.50
N ALA A 44 -20.05 3.70 -4.18
CA ALA A 44 -21.01 2.78 -4.79
C ALA A 44 -22.46 3.20 -4.52
N ASN A 45 -22.76 3.69 -3.30
CA ASN A 45 -24.07 4.18 -2.93
C ASN A 45 -24.51 5.37 -3.79
N ASP A 46 -23.68 6.42 -3.82
CA ASP A 46 -24.02 7.67 -4.52
C ASP A 46 -24.20 7.41 -6.03
N GLU A 47 -23.31 6.64 -6.62
CA GLU A 47 -23.38 6.29 -8.04
C GLU A 47 -24.57 5.36 -8.35
N ALA A 48 -24.94 4.45 -7.46
CA ALA A 48 -26.06 3.55 -7.68
C ALA A 48 -27.41 4.26 -7.54
N LEU A 49 -27.51 5.30 -6.71
CA LEU A 49 -28.71 6.13 -6.56
C LEU A 49 -28.97 7.08 -7.74
N ASP A 50 -27.98 7.32 -8.58
CA ASP A 50 -28.19 8.06 -9.80
C ASP A 50 -28.87 7.18 -10.86
N TYR A 51 -30.18 7.23 -10.92
CA TYR A 51 -31.00 6.47 -11.87
C TYR A 51 -31.09 7.09 -13.27
N SER A 52 -30.49 8.26 -13.48
CA SER A 52 -30.39 8.87 -14.83
C SER A 52 -29.48 8.05 -15.75
N ASP A 53 -28.50 7.33 -15.18
CA ASP A 53 -27.64 6.40 -15.87
C ASP A 53 -28.01 4.95 -15.51
N THR A 54 -28.49 4.20 -16.46
CA THR A 54 -28.92 2.80 -16.27
C THR A 54 -27.79 1.79 -16.17
N ARG A 55 -26.53 2.21 -16.48
CA ARG A 55 -25.35 1.35 -16.34
C ARG A 55 -25.10 0.99 -14.87
N ARG A 56 -24.43 -0.14 -14.63
CA ARG A 56 -24.20 -0.70 -13.28
C ARG A 56 -22.94 -0.09 -12.65
N VAL A 57 -22.85 -0.25 -11.33
CA VAL A 57 -21.63 -0.04 -10.55
C VAL A 57 -21.04 -1.41 -10.21
N ALA A 58 -19.75 -1.61 -10.41
CA ALA A 58 -19.06 -2.82 -9.99
C ALA A 58 -18.08 -2.52 -8.86
N VAL A 59 -18.02 -3.41 -7.86
CA VAL A 59 -16.93 -3.49 -6.87
C VAL A 59 -16.14 -4.76 -7.17
N VAL A 60 -14.90 -4.59 -7.60
CA VAL A 60 -14.03 -5.67 -8.08
C VAL A 60 -13.03 -6.00 -7.01
N VAL A 61 -12.97 -7.28 -6.63
CA VAL A 61 -12.05 -7.79 -5.60
C VAL A 61 -11.24 -8.97 -6.13
N ASP A 62 -10.01 -9.09 -5.63
CA ASP A 62 -9.07 -10.10 -6.10
C ASP A 62 -9.35 -11.49 -5.52
N ARG A 63 -9.78 -11.60 -4.24
CA ARG A 63 -9.91 -12.89 -3.55
C ARG A 63 -11.36 -13.23 -3.20
N ASP A 64 -11.66 -14.50 -3.26
CA ASP A 64 -13.00 -15.02 -3.02
C ASP A 64 -13.54 -14.70 -1.62
N ILE A 65 -12.68 -14.68 -0.60
CA ILE A 65 -13.09 -14.31 0.77
C ILE A 65 -13.52 -12.83 0.86
N LEU A 66 -12.88 -11.97 0.07
CA LEU A 66 -13.21 -10.55 0.01
C LEU A 66 -14.57 -10.30 -0.65
N VAL A 67 -15.02 -11.18 -1.54
CA VAL A 67 -16.37 -11.07 -2.14
C VAL A 67 -17.44 -11.12 -1.07
N GLU A 68 -17.38 -12.09 -0.15
CA GLU A 68 -18.37 -12.25 0.92
C GLU A 68 -18.33 -11.08 1.91
N GLN A 69 -17.13 -10.62 2.25
CA GLN A 69 -16.96 -9.46 3.13
C GLN A 69 -17.48 -8.18 2.48
N THR A 70 -17.15 -7.96 1.21
CA THR A 70 -17.60 -6.79 0.45
C THR A 70 -19.11 -6.80 0.27
N GLU A 71 -19.69 -7.96 -0.06
CA GLU A 71 -21.15 -8.13 -0.13
C GLU A 71 -21.82 -7.78 1.19
N ALA A 72 -21.30 -8.30 2.31
CA ALA A 72 -21.85 -8.03 3.65
C ALA A 72 -21.76 -6.53 4.01
N GLU A 73 -20.65 -5.87 3.73
CA GLU A 73 -20.46 -4.44 3.98
C GLU A 73 -21.39 -3.58 3.10
N LEU A 74 -21.57 -3.94 1.83
CA LEU A 74 -22.50 -3.25 0.94
C LEU A 74 -23.95 -3.44 1.43
N ARG A 75 -24.37 -4.65 1.76
CA ARG A 75 -25.73 -4.93 2.28
C ARG A 75 -26.03 -4.21 3.59
N ALA A 76 -25.02 -4.05 4.45
CA ALA A 76 -25.18 -3.37 5.73
C ALA A 76 -25.26 -1.84 5.62
N ARG A 77 -24.80 -1.25 4.50
CA ARG A 77 -24.55 0.20 4.44
C ARG A 77 -25.13 0.93 3.23
N LEU A 78 -25.41 0.23 2.12
CA LEU A 78 -26.06 0.85 0.97
C LEU A 78 -27.52 1.20 1.31
N ASP A 79 -28.08 2.13 0.57
CA ASP A 79 -29.50 2.41 0.61
C ASP A 79 -30.29 1.11 0.33
N PRO A 80 -31.33 0.78 1.12
CA PRO A 80 -32.09 -0.46 0.96
C PRO A 80 -32.75 -0.65 -0.41
N SER A 81 -32.93 0.42 -1.17
CA SER A 81 -33.48 0.38 -2.54
C SER A 81 -32.48 -0.15 -3.57
N ILE A 82 -31.19 -0.19 -3.23
CA ILE A 82 -30.13 -0.62 -4.16
C ILE A 82 -30.00 -2.14 -4.12
N SER A 83 -30.26 -2.78 -5.26
CA SER A 83 -30.05 -4.23 -5.42
C SER A 83 -28.56 -4.55 -5.55
N ILE A 84 -28.12 -5.61 -4.85
CA ILE A 84 -26.74 -6.09 -4.85
C ILE A 84 -26.72 -7.52 -5.40
N GLY A 85 -25.85 -7.74 -6.38
CA GLY A 85 -25.61 -9.05 -6.99
C GLY A 85 -24.15 -9.45 -6.89
N VAL A 86 -23.89 -10.75 -6.90
CA VAL A 86 -22.55 -11.33 -6.82
C VAL A 86 -22.23 -12.12 -8.08
N VAL A 87 -21.01 -11.90 -8.59
CA VAL A 87 -20.44 -12.62 -9.73
C VAL A 87 -19.19 -13.37 -9.27
N LYS A 88 -19.40 -14.61 -8.81
CA LYS A 88 -18.34 -15.47 -8.28
C LYS A 88 -18.74 -16.95 -8.42
N ALA A 89 -17.85 -17.78 -8.91
CA ALA A 89 -18.06 -19.24 -9.02
C ALA A 89 -19.44 -19.58 -9.61
N GLN A 90 -20.35 -20.16 -8.85
CA GLN A 90 -21.70 -20.52 -9.30
C GLN A 90 -22.69 -19.34 -9.31
N ARG A 91 -22.41 -18.28 -8.52
CA ARG A 91 -23.26 -17.08 -8.47
C ARG A 91 -23.01 -16.20 -9.69
N ASN A 92 -24.08 -15.78 -10.37
CA ASN A 92 -24.01 -14.94 -11.56
C ASN A 92 -25.21 -13.97 -11.60
N GLU A 93 -25.30 -13.08 -10.64
CA GLU A 93 -26.45 -12.21 -10.35
C GLU A 93 -26.30 -10.85 -11.06
N LEU A 94 -26.29 -10.87 -12.40
CA LEU A 94 -25.99 -9.70 -13.25
C LEU A 94 -27.10 -8.64 -13.30
N GLY A 95 -28.32 -8.93 -12.84
CA GLY A 95 -29.46 -8.02 -12.87
C GLY A 95 -29.42 -6.89 -11.85
N ALA A 96 -28.55 -6.98 -10.86
CA ALA A 96 -28.47 -6.04 -9.77
C ALA A 96 -27.85 -4.69 -10.16
N ARG A 97 -28.14 -3.65 -9.40
CA ARG A 97 -27.63 -2.28 -9.59
C ARG A 97 -26.15 -2.16 -9.23
N VAL A 98 -25.73 -2.83 -8.15
CA VAL A 98 -24.33 -2.93 -7.72
C VAL A 98 -23.90 -4.40 -7.82
N LEU A 99 -22.77 -4.64 -8.49
CA LEU A 99 -22.20 -5.98 -8.71
C LEU A 99 -20.92 -6.13 -7.88
N VAL A 100 -20.83 -7.17 -7.06
CA VAL A 100 -19.57 -7.58 -6.43
C VAL A 100 -18.94 -8.66 -7.30
N ILE A 101 -17.79 -8.37 -7.88
CA ILE A 101 -17.15 -9.23 -8.90
C ILE A 101 -15.84 -9.79 -8.35
N SER A 102 -15.71 -11.12 -8.31
CA SER A 102 -14.40 -11.76 -8.20
C SER A 102 -13.69 -11.68 -9.54
N ILE A 103 -12.54 -11.00 -9.59
CA ILE A 103 -11.77 -10.85 -10.83
C ILE A 103 -11.35 -12.19 -11.42
N HIS A 104 -11.09 -13.20 -10.60
CA HIS A 104 -10.73 -14.54 -11.06
C HIS A 104 -11.83 -15.20 -11.91
N THR A 105 -13.08 -14.84 -11.68
CA THR A 105 -14.22 -15.30 -12.49
C THR A 105 -14.15 -14.74 -13.91
N MET A 106 -13.50 -13.61 -14.13
CA MET A 106 -13.35 -12.93 -15.42
C MET A 106 -12.31 -13.60 -16.34
N ARG A 107 -11.54 -14.59 -15.86
CA ARG A 107 -10.69 -15.44 -16.70
C ARG A 107 -11.50 -16.20 -17.76
N SER A 108 -12.77 -16.47 -17.50
CA SER A 108 -13.69 -17.06 -18.47
C SER A 108 -14.22 -16.00 -19.44
N ALA A 109 -13.81 -16.03 -20.69
CA ALA A 109 -14.30 -15.14 -21.75
C ALA A 109 -15.84 -15.15 -21.86
N LYS A 110 -16.49 -16.31 -21.65
CA LYS A 110 -17.95 -16.43 -21.64
C LYS A 110 -18.59 -15.64 -20.51
N ARG A 111 -17.95 -15.55 -19.35
CA ARG A 111 -18.46 -14.77 -18.20
C ARG A 111 -18.16 -13.31 -18.36
N LEU A 112 -16.96 -12.98 -18.81
CA LEU A 112 -16.55 -11.62 -19.12
C LEU A 112 -17.53 -10.97 -20.11
N GLY A 113 -17.84 -11.64 -21.22
CA GLY A 113 -18.77 -11.15 -22.23
C GLY A 113 -20.23 -11.00 -21.77
N ARG A 114 -20.57 -11.44 -20.55
CA ARG A 114 -21.91 -11.26 -19.97
C ARG A 114 -21.99 -10.08 -19.00
N ILE A 115 -20.88 -9.48 -18.64
CA ILE A 115 -20.87 -8.31 -17.74
C ILE A 115 -21.64 -7.16 -18.43
N PRO A 116 -22.68 -6.63 -17.80
CA PRO A 116 -23.46 -5.55 -18.38
C PRO A 116 -22.63 -4.26 -18.44
N PRO A 117 -23.06 -3.25 -19.22
CA PRO A 117 -22.41 -1.94 -19.24
C PRO A 117 -22.26 -1.36 -17.84
N LEU A 118 -21.05 -0.93 -17.53
CA LEU A 118 -20.70 -0.30 -16.26
C LEU A 118 -20.47 1.19 -16.42
N LYS A 119 -20.93 2.00 -15.47
CA LYS A 119 -20.55 3.42 -15.38
C LYS A 119 -19.34 3.65 -14.48
N LEU A 120 -19.13 2.75 -13.52
CA LEU A 120 -18.02 2.80 -12.59
C LEU A 120 -17.60 1.39 -12.18
N ALA A 121 -16.29 1.12 -12.17
CA ALA A 121 -15.69 -0.02 -11.51
C ALA A 121 -14.80 0.45 -10.36
N ILE A 122 -15.12 0.06 -9.14
CA ILE A 122 -14.36 0.30 -7.92
C ILE A 122 -13.47 -0.92 -7.69
N VAL A 123 -12.16 -0.73 -7.67
CA VAL A 123 -11.18 -1.80 -7.58
C VAL A 123 -10.50 -1.77 -6.22
N ASP A 124 -10.72 -2.81 -5.41
CA ASP A 124 -9.96 -3.01 -4.18
C ASP A 124 -8.61 -3.66 -4.50
N GLU A 125 -7.59 -3.34 -3.70
CA GLU A 125 -6.19 -3.74 -3.92
C GLU A 125 -5.72 -3.41 -5.35
N ALA A 126 -5.90 -2.15 -5.74
CA ALA A 126 -5.66 -1.64 -7.10
C ALA A 126 -4.22 -1.91 -7.61
N HIS A 127 -3.26 -2.16 -6.75
CA HIS A 127 -1.91 -2.58 -7.13
C HIS A 127 -1.87 -3.92 -7.91
N MET A 128 -2.93 -4.75 -7.81
CA MET A 128 -3.06 -6.00 -8.57
C MET A 128 -3.60 -5.80 -9.99
N SER A 129 -4.06 -4.60 -10.33
CA SER A 129 -4.86 -4.28 -11.53
C SER A 129 -4.14 -4.40 -12.88
N VAL A 130 -2.83 -4.54 -12.91
CA VAL A 130 -2.05 -4.72 -14.15
C VAL A 130 -1.94 -6.18 -14.62
N SER A 131 -2.53 -7.11 -13.87
CA SER A 131 -2.54 -8.53 -14.30
C SER A 131 -3.37 -8.70 -15.57
N PRO A 132 -3.08 -9.72 -16.41
CA PRO A 132 -3.79 -9.95 -17.67
C PRO A 132 -5.31 -10.03 -17.52
N THR A 133 -5.80 -10.61 -16.42
CA THR A 133 -7.25 -10.73 -16.16
C THR A 133 -7.90 -9.37 -15.91
N TYR A 134 -7.24 -8.48 -15.17
CA TYR A 134 -7.72 -7.12 -14.95
C TYR A 134 -7.68 -6.32 -16.26
N LYS A 135 -6.60 -6.42 -17.04
CA LYS A 135 -6.48 -5.72 -18.33
C LYS A 135 -7.62 -6.12 -19.28
N ALA A 136 -7.90 -7.42 -19.42
CA ALA A 136 -9.02 -7.91 -20.24
C ALA A 136 -10.39 -7.41 -19.71
N PHE A 137 -10.57 -7.36 -18.40
CA PHE A 137 -11.80 -6.82 -17.80
C PHE A 137 -11.95 -5.32 -18.08
N PHE A 138 -10.89 -4.53 -17.92
CA PHE A 138 -10.91 -3.09 -18.18
C PHE A 138 -11.16 -2.76 -19.66
N GLU A 139 -10.55 -3.50 -20.56
CA GLU A 139 -10.82 -3.40 -21.99
C GLU A 139 -12.29 -3.69 -22.31
N HIS A 140 -12.84 -4.78 -21.75
CA HIS A 140 -14.24 -5.15 -21.96
C HIS A 140 -15.25 -4.07 -21.51
N ILE A 141 -14.99 -3.40 -20.38
CA ILE A 141 -15.86 -2.34 -19.87
C ILE A 141 -15.55 -0.97 -20.48
N GLY A 142 -14.62 -0.89 -21.42
CA GLY A 142 -14.20 0.35 -22.07
C GLY A 142 -13.52 1.34 -21.13
N ALA A 143 -12.79 0.86 -20.11
CA ALA A 143 -12.11 1.73 -19.17
C ALA A 143 -11.10 2.66 -19.89
N ASN A 144 -10.95 3.88 -19.40
CA ASN A 144 -10.09 4.91 -20.00
C ASN A 144 -10.45 5.32 -21.44
N THR A 145 -11.67 4.99 -21.91
CA THR A 145 -12.16 5.44 -23.21
C THR A 145 -13.38 6.36 -23.04
N PRO A 146 -13.59 7.33 -23.94
CA PRO A 146 -14.75 8.20 -23.88
C PRO A 146 -16.07 7.39 -23.86
N GLY A 147 -16.93 7.67 -22.89
CA GLY A 147 -18.21 6.96 -22.70
C GLY A 147 -18.10 5.58 -22.03
N GLY A 148 -16.90 5.07 -21.78
CA GLY A 148 -16.67 3.83 -21.05
C GLY A 148 -16.83 3.98 -19.53
N ALA A 149 -16.51 2.92 -18.79
CA ALA A 149 -16.58 2.93 -17.34
C ALA A 149 -15.44 3.75 -16.72
N ARG A 150 -15.76 4.58 -15.72
CA ARG A 150 -14.74 5.18 -14.85
C ARG A 150 -14.15 4.12 -13.92
N LEU A 151 -12.90 4.30 -13.51
CA LEU A 151 -12.23 3.44 -12.53
C LEU A 151 -11.91 4.23 -11.27
N SER A 152 -12.22 3.66 -10.11
CA SER A 152 -11.73 4.10 -8.80
C SER A 152 -10.90 3.00 -8.18
N GLY A 153 -9.61 3.24 -8.00
CA GLY A 153 -8.70 2.28 -7.38
C GLY A 153 -8.43 2.60 -5.93
N PHE A 154 -8.42 1.58 -5.08
CA PHE A 154 -8.07 1.69 -3.67
C PHE A 154 -6.95 0.74 -3.33
N SER A 155 -5.88 1.25 -2.73
CA SER A 155 -4.76 0.44 -2.27
C SER A 155 -4.09 1.07 -1.05
N ALA A 156 -3.40 0.27 -0.25
CA ALA A 156 -2.49 0.78 0.77
C ALA A 156 -1.11 1.10 0.17
N THR A 157 -0.77 0.42 -0.91
CA THR A 157 0.48 0.58 -1.66
C THR A 157 0.15 0.68 -3.15
N TRP A 158 0.80 1.60 -3.86
CA TRP A 158 0.61 1.80 -5.30
C TRP A 158 1.79 1.29 -6.12
N THR A 159 2.59 0.45 -5.51
CA THR A 159 3.76 -0.19 -6.09
C THR A 159 3.59 -1.69 -6.12
N ARG A 160 4.24 -2.34 -7.07
CA ARG A 160 4.26 -3.80 -7.18
C ARG A 160 5.65 -4.34 -6.92
N SER A 161 5.69 -5.51 -6.28
CA SER A 161 6.93 -6.24 -6.02
C SER A 161 7.68 -6.66 -7.29
N ASP A 162 7.00 -6.74 -8.44
CA ASP A 162 7.61 -7.08 -9.73
C ASP A 162 8.10 -5.86 -10.53
N GLY A 163 7.93 -4.64 -10.00
CA GLY A 163 8.35 -3.40 -10.64
C GLY A 163 7.50 -2.99 -11.85
N THR A 164 6.34 -3.62 -12.07
CA THR A 164 5.44 -3.25 -13.16
C THR A 164 4.70 -1.97 -12.81
N GLY A 165 4.85 -0.92 -13.61
CA GLY A 165 4.16 0.35 -13.39
C GLY A 165 2.63 0.24 -13.49
N LEU A 166 1.92 0.99 -12.65
CA LEU A 166 0.46 1.05 -12.64
C LEU A 166 -0.12 2.07 -13.63
N GLY A 167 0.73 2.90 -14.22
CA GLY A 167 0.34 3.99 -15.12
C GLY A 167 -0.36 3.56 -16.42
N ASP A 168 -0.26 2.28 -16.82
CA ASP A 168 -1.04 1.75 -17.94
C ASP A 168 -2.55 1.70 -17.66
N VAL A 169 -2.95 1.72 -16.37
CA VAL A 169 -4.36 1.62 -15.94
C VAL A 169 -4.82 2.91 -15.26
N TRP A 170 -3.99 3.45 -14.36
CA TRP A 170 -4.34 4.55 -13.48
C TRP A 170 -3.71 5.85 -13.97
N GLN A 171 -4.55 6.87 -14.18
CA GLN A 171 -4.09 8.18 -14.61
C GLN A 171 -3.45 8.98 -13.48
N GLU A 172 -4.01 8.88 -12.27
CA GLU A 172 -3.55 9.67 -11.13
C GLU A 172 -3.95 9.01 -9.79
N VAL A 173 -3.08 9.11 -8.78
CA VAL A 173 -3.45 8.88 -7.37
C VAL A 173 -3.89 10.23 -6.82
N VAL A 174 -5.22 10.43 -6.77
CA VAL A 174 -5.85 11.72 -6.46
C VAL A 174 -5.86 12.06 -4.97
N TYR A 175 -5.61 11.08 -4.11
CA TYR A 175 -5.57 11.25 -2.67
C TYR A 175 -4.66 10.21 -2.03
N ALA A 176 -3.77 10.65 -1.15
CA ALA A 176 -2.86 9.78 -0.43
C ALA A 176 -2.71 10.21 1.04
N LYS A 177 -2.61 9.24 1.95
CA LYS A 177 -2.20 9.43 3.35
C LYS A 177 -1.27 8.30 3.78
N SER A 178 -0.24 8.65 4.56
CA SER A 178 0.74 7.70 5.07
C SER A 178 0.26 6.96 6.32
N ILE A 179 0.97 5.89 6.70
CA ILE A 179 0.75 5.20 7.98
C ILE A 179 1.10 6.13 9.14
N LYS A 180 2.16 6.91 9.04
CA LYS A 180 2.57 7.91 10.02
C LYS A 180 1.43 8.88 10.31
N TRP A 181 0.88 9.49 9.29
CA TRP A 181 -0.28 10.35 9.43
C TRP A 181 -1.42 9.66 10.19
N ALA A 182 -1.72 8.39 9.86
CA ALA A 182 -2.80 7.66 10.51
C ALA A 182 -2.51 7.37 12.00
N ILE A 183 -1.24 7.16 12.37
CA ILE A 183 -0.79 7.03 13.76
C ILE A 183 -0.91 8.37 14.49
N GLU A 184 -0.43 9.46 13.90
CA GLU A 184 -0.51 10.81 14.45
C GLU A 184 -1.96 11.26 14.68
N GLN A 185 -2.88 10.86 13.80
CA GLN A 185 -4.31 11.11 13.97
C GLN A 185 -5.00 10.14 14.94
N GLY A 186 -4.28 9.21 15.57
CA GLY A 186 -4.85 8.20 16.46
C GLY A 186 -5.80 7.19 15.79
N ILE A 187 -5.78 7.11 14.44
CA ILE A 187 -6.55 6.12 13.67
C ILE A 187 -5.90 4.75 13.76
N LEU A 188 -4.57 4.73 13.81
CA LEU A 188 -3.74 3.55 14.01
C LEU A 188 -2.91 3.70 15.28
N VAL A 189 -2.55 2.57 15.91
CA VAL A 189 -1.64 2.55 17.06
C VAL A 189 -0.19 2.47 16.63
N LYS A 190 0.73 2.87 17.53
CA LYS A 190 2.18 2.77 17.30
C LYS A 190 2.64 1.32 17.26
N PRO A 191 3.45 0.91 16.27
CA PRO A 191 4.16 -0.36 16.31
C PRO A 191 5.37 -0.28 17.24
N ARG A 192 5.65 -1.41 17.91
CA ARG A 192 6.90 -1.71 18.60
C ARG A 192 7.41 -3.03 18.07
N ALA A 193 8.69 -3.12 17.75
CA ALA A 193 9.29 -4.38 17.30
C ALA A 193 10.38 -4.84 18.27
N ILE A 194 10.44 -6.13 18.55
CA ILE A 194 11.50 -6.80 19.30
C ILE A 194 12.08 -7.86 18.38
N GLN A 195 13.36 -7.74 18.08
CA GLN A 195 14.11 -8.74 17.35
C GLN A 195 14.52 -9.88 18.28
N LEU A 196 14.22 -11.11 17.89
CA LEU A 196 14.53 -12.33 18.64
C LEU A 196 15.52 -13.19 17.86
N GLY A 197 16.66 -13.49 18.50
CA GLY A 197 17.68 -14.37 17.93
C GLY A 197 18.44 -13.80 16.73
N GLU A 198 19.18 -14.69 16.05
CA GLU A 198 20.10 -14.33 14.94
C GLU A 198 19.41 -14.17 13.58
N GLY A 199 18.13 -14.57 13.47
CA GLY A 199 17.39 -14.58 12.20
C GLY A 199 17.49 -15.93 11.45
N VAL A 200 17.29 -15.89 10.13
CA VAL A 200 17.28 -17.08 9.26
C VAL A 200 18.28 -16.90 8.13
N ASP A 201 19.07 -17.92 7.86
CA ASP A 201 19.90 -17.96 6.66
C ASP A 201 19.01 -18.16 5.42
N LEU A 202 19.06 -17.20 4.53
CA LEU A 202 18.27 -17.16 3.30
C LEU A 202 19.11 -17.43 2.03
N SER A 203 20.39 -17.81 2.19
CA SER A 203 21.32 -18.00 1.07
C SER A 203 20.84 -19.04 0.07
N GLU A 204 20.21 -20.13 0.56
CA GLU A 204 19.67 -21.23 -0.27
C GLU A 204 18.21 -21.04 -0.68
N VAL A 205 17.57 -19.94 -0.25
CA VAL A 205 16.14 -19.68 -0.54
C VAL A 205 15.98 -19.03 -1.90
N ARG A 206 15.36 -19.75 -2.83
CA ARG A 206 15.10 -19.26 -4.18
C ARG A 206 14.02 -18.17 -4.20
N THR A 207 14.13 -17.28 -5.17
CA THR A 207 13.16 -16.21 -5.42
C THR A 207 12.28 -16.52 -6.63
N LEU A 208 11.08 -15.97 -6.64
CA LEU A 208 10.13 -16.05 -7.76
C LEU A 208 10.50 -15.01 -8.82
N GLY A 209 11.40 -15.37 -9.74
CA GLY A 209 11.95 -14.45 -10.72
C GLY A 209 12.96 -13.46 -10.14
N ARG A 210 13.40 -12.49 -10.95
CA ARG A 210 14.49 -11.56 -10.58
C ARG A 210 14.10 -10.59 -9.45
N ASN A 211 12.85 -10.16 -9.42
CA ASN A 211 12.29 -9.19 -8.47
C ASN A 211 11.13 -9.77 -7.63
N GLY A 212 10.93 -11.08 -7.64
CA GLY A 212 9.86 -11.74 -6.88
C GLY A 212 10.22 -11.96 -5.41
N ASP A 213 9.20 -12.26 -4.61
CA ASP A 213 9.38 -12.67 -3.22
C ASP A 213 10.03 -14.07 -3.15
N TYR A 214 10.39 -14.50 -1.95
CA TYR A 214 10.93 -15.83 -1.71
C TYR A 214 9.94 -16.94 -2.10
N ARG A 215 10.47 -18.06 -2.58
CA ARG A 215 9.66 -19.26 -2.81
C ARG A 215 9.19 -19.84 -1.49
N GLU A 216 7.89 -19.88 -1.27
CA GLU A 216 7.29 -20.24 0.04
C GLU A 216 7.75 -21.60 0.56
N SER A 217 7.88 -22.62 -0.31
CA SER A 217 8.34 -23.96 0.09
C SER A 217 9.78 -23.99 0.60
N ASP A 218 10.66 -23.20 -0.02
CA ASP A 218 12.08 -23.14 0.37
C ASP A 218 12.21 -22.33 1.67
N LEU A 219 11.45 -21.23 1.75
CA LEU A 219 11.40 -20.38 2.93
C LEU A 219 10.85 -21.13 4.16
N GLY A 220 9.81 -21.95 3.98
CA GLY A 220 9.27 -22.79 5.06
C GLY A 220 10.30 -23.75 5.63
N LYS A 221 11.10 -24.37 4.76
CA LYS A 221 12.20 -25.26 5.18
C LYS A 221 13.29 -24.48 5.93
N ALA A 222 13.74 -23.35 5.40
CA ALA A 222 14.77 -22.51 6.02
C ALA A 222 14.36 -22.07 7.44
N VAL A 223 13.12 -21.63 7.61
CA VAL A 223 12.59 -21.17 8.90
C VAL A 223 12.46 -22.33 9.90
N MET A 224 12.12 -23.54 9.45
CA MET A 224 12.05 -24.71 10.32
C MET A 224 13.45 -25.25 10.70
N LEU A 225 14.43 -25.14 9.79
CA LEU A 225 15.81 -25.55 10.04
C LEU A 225 16.57 -24.58 10.97
N ALA A 226 16.15 -23.32 11.03
CA ALA A 226 16.81 -22.28 11.82
C ALA A 226 16.60 -22.40 13.34
N ASP A 227 15.92 -23.45 13.80
CA ASP A 227 15.65 -23.74 15.22
C ASP A 227 15.08 -22.54 16.02
N LEU A 228 14.18 -21.79 15.39
CA LEU A 228 13.56 -20.60 15.98
C LEU A 228 12.49 -20.92 17.03
N ARG A 229 12.20 -22.19 17.25
CA ARG A 229 11.07 -22.65 18.08
C ARG A 229 11.16 -22.14 19.50
N ASP A 230 12.27 -22.42 20.17
CA ASP A 230 12.43 -22.11 21.59
C ASP A 230 12.62 -20.59 21.78
N THR A 231 13.34 -19.93 20.89
CA THR A 231 13.50 -18.47 20.86
C THR A 231 12.15 -17.78 20.69
N MET A 232 11.29 -18.24 19.77
CA MET A 232 9.97 -17.72 19.54
C MET A 232 9.06 -17.91 20.77
N VAL A 233 9.06 -19.13 21.36
CA VAL A 233 8.26 -19.43 22.55
C VAL A 233 8.70 -18.57 23.73
N ALA A 234 10.01 -18.47 24.00
CA ALA A 234 10.54 -17.62 25.05
C ALA A 234 10.16 -16.15 24.85
N GLY A 235 10.29 -15.63 23.63
CA GLY A 235 9.86 -14.27 23.29
C GLY A 235 8.37 -14.02 23.52
N VAL A 236 7.51 -14.98 23.17
CA VAL A 236 6.06 -14.87 23.45
C VAL A 236 5.78 -14.90 24.95
N LEU A 237 6.40 -15.78 25.70
CA LEU A 237 6.22 -15.87 27.15
C LEU A 237 6.74 -14.62 27.88
N LYS A 238 7.85 -14.05 27.40
CA LYS A 238 8.47 -12.86 28.03
C LYS A 238 7.74 -11.55 27.67
N HIS A 239 7.34 -11.38 26.43
CA HIS A 239 6.88 -10.09 25.91
C HIS A 239 5.42 -10.08 25.40
N GLY A 240 4.88 -11.24 25.06
CA GLY A 240 3.60 -11.39 24.38
C GLY A 240 2.44 -11.86 25.25
N LEU A 241 2.67 -12.28 26.50
CA LEU A 241 1.60 -12.80 27.36
C LEU A 241 0.49 -11.77 27.57
N GLY A 242 -0.76 -12.27 27.51
CA GLY A 242 -1.96 -11.44 27.67
C GLY A 242 -2.34 -10.62 26.42
N ARG A 243 -1.56 -10.68 25.33
CA ARG A 243 -1.88 -10.01 24.08
C ARG A 243 -2.52 -10.98 23.08
N PRO A 244 -3.74 -10.71 22.58
CA PRO A 244 -4.27 -11.46 21.45
C PRO A 244 -3.36 -11.25 20.25
N GLY A 245 -2.96 -12.35 19.58
CA GLY A 245 -1.93 -12.26 18.58
C GLY A 245 -2.13 -13.12 17.34
N VAL A 246 -1.26 -12.90 16.35
CA VAL A 246 -1.18 -13.66 15.11
C VAL A 246 0.26 -14.02 14.81
N LEU A 247 0.48 -15.27 14.48
CA LEU A 247 1.75 -15.81 14.00
C LEU A 247 1.68 -15.92 12.48
N PHE A 248 2.62 -15.29 11.81
CA PHE A 248 2.78 -15.30 10.35
C PHE A 248 3.93 -16.20 9.94
N ALA A 249 3.62 -17.34 9.33
CA ALA A 249 4.61 -18.29 8.85
C ALA A 249 4.59 -18.41 7.32
N PRO A 250 5.68 -18.91 6.68
CA PRO A 250 5.73 -19.06 5.23
C PRO A 250 4.75 -20.09 4.67
N THR A 251 4.59 -21.22 5.35
CA THR A 251 3.76 -22.36 4.91
C THR A 251 2.79 -22.80 6.00
N VAL A 252 1.79 -23.57 5.61
CA VAL A 252 0.86 -24.19 6.58
C VAL A 252 1.60 -25.12 7.53
N GLU A 253 2.56 -25.89 7.02
CA GLU A 253 3.38 -26.82 7.80
C GLU A 253 4.19 -26.08 8.88
N SER A 254 4.90 -25.01 8.52
CA SER A 254 5.62 -24.18 9.50
C SER A 254 4.68 -23.49 10.49
N ALA A 255 3.53 -22.98 10.03
CA ALA A 255 2.53 -22.38 10.92
C ALA A 255 2.00 -23.38 11.97
N GLU A 256 1.78 -24.63 11.56
CA GLU A 256 1.34 -25.69 12.48
C GLU A 256 2.45 -26.12 13.44
N TYR A 257 3.68 -26.26 12.93
CA TYR A 257 4.86 -26.59 13.74
C TYR A 257 5.06 -25.60 14.91
N PHE A 258 5.06 -24.30 14.61
CA PHE A 258 5.20 -23.27 15.63
C PHE A 258 3.95 -23.13 16.51
N GLY A 259 2.76 -23.38 15.96
CA GLY A 259 1.52 -23.45 16.73
C GLY A 259 1.51 -24.57 17.77
N GLN A 260 2.08 -25.74 17.43
CA GLN A 260 2.26 -26.85 18.38
C GLN A 260 3.26 -26.48 19.49
N ALA A 261 4.34 -25.78 19.15
CA ALA A 261 5.30 -25.30 20.15
C ALA A 261 4.63 -24.35 21.17
N LEU A 262 3.81 -23.41 20.71
CA LEU A 262 3.04 -22.51 21.58
C LEU A 262 2.10 -23.29 22.50
N ARG A 263 1.33 -24.25 21.95
CA ARG A 263 0.43 -25.11 22.75
C ARG A 263 1.20 -25.93 23.78
N GLY A 264 2.37 -26.48 23.40
CA GLY A 264 3.25 -27.22 24.32
C GLY A 264 3.77 -26.36 25.49
N ALA A 265 3.91 -25.05 25.27
CA ALA A 265 4.28 -24.07 26.28
C ALA A 265 3.09 -23.48 27.06
N GLY A 266 1.89 -24.03 26.87
CA GLY A 266 0.68 -23.56 27.55
C GLY A 266 0.01 -22.31 26.95
N VAL A 267 0.45 -21.85 25.77
CA VAL A 267 -0.16 -20.72 25.06
C VAL A 267 -1.23 -21.24 24.09
N PRO A 268 -2.54 -20.95 24.30
CA PRO A 268 -3.59 -21.43 23.41
C PRO A 268 -3.43 -20.88 21.99
N ALA A 269 -3.19 -21.77 21.02
CA ALA A 269 -2.98 -21.39 19.62
C ALA A 269 -3.80 -22.26 18.67
N GLU A 270 -4.42 -21.65 17.67
CA GLU A 270 -5.23 -22.32 16.65
C GLU A 270 -4.83 -21.87 15.23
N GLY A 271 -4.71 -22.85 14.32
CA GLY A 271 -4.36 -22.57 12.93
C GLY A 271 -5.57 -22.08 12.14
N VAL A 272 -5.39 -21.05 11.31
CA VAL A 272 -6.39 -20.57 10.35
C VAL A 272 -5.74 -20.51 8.98
N TYR A 273 -6.10 -21.45 8.09
CA TYR A 273 -5.47 -21.65 6.79
C TYR A 273 -6.48 -21.54 5.66
N GLY A 274 -6.00 -21.49 4.41
CA GLY A 274 -6.86 -21.49 3.23
C GLY A 274 -7.76 -22.72 3.13
N SER A 275 -7.27 -23.88 3.59
CA SER A 275 -8.01 -25.15 3.65
C SER A 275 -9.00 -25.25 4.82
N THR A 276 -8.96 -24.32 5.80
CA THR A 276 -9.89 -24.35 6.95
C THR A 276 -11.32 -24.08 6.47
N PRO A 277 -12.28 -24.98 6.75
CA PRO A 277 -13.67 -24.77 6.36
C PRO A 277 -14.25 -23.47 6.91
N SER A 278 -15.12 -22.81 6.14
CA SER A 278 -15.66 -21.48 6.47
C SER A 278 -16.30 -21.41 7.86
N GLY A 279 -17.09 -22.43 8.27
CA GLY A 279 -17.70 -22.49 9.59
C GLY A 279 -16.66 -22.58 10.72
N GLU A 280 -15.67 -23.45 10.57
CA GLU A 280 -14.60 -23.60 11.54
C GLU A 280 -13.72 -22.36 11.62
N ARG A 281 -13.43 -21.72 10.50
CA ARG A 281 -12.71 -20.44 10.45
C ARG A 281 -13.44 -19.38 11.29
N LYS A 282 -14.74 -19.22 11.10
CA LYS A 282 -15.57 -18.28 11.90
C LYS A 282 -15.51 -18.62 13.39
N ALA A 283 -15.60 -19.91 13.74
CA ALA A 283 -15.54 -20.37 15.13
C ALA A 283 -14.17 -20.06 15.78
N ARG A 284 -13.04 -20.27 15.07
CA ARG A 284 -11.69 -19.95 15.56
C ARG A 284 -11.50 -18.45 15.76
N HIS A 285 -11.94 -17.62 14.83
CA HIS A 285 -11.93 -16.17 15.00
C HIS A 285 -12.78 -15.73 16.22
N GLU A 286 -13.94 -16.34 16.42
CA GLU A 286 -14.78 -16.01 17.58
C GLU A 286 -14.13 -16.43 18.89
N ARG A 287 -13.49 -17.62 18.98
CA ARG A 287 -12.71 -18.02 20.14
C ARG A 287 -11.57 -17.06 20.44
N HIS A 288 -10.88 -16.59 19.41
CA HIS A 288 -9.83 -15.58 19.55
C HIS A 288 -10.36 -14.23 20.06
N ARG A 289 -11.49 -13.74 19.53
CA ARG A 289 -12.14 -12.50 20.00
C ARG A 289 -12.61 -12.58 21.44
N ARG A 290 -12.95 -13.79 21.90
CA ARG A 290 -13.36 -14.07 23.28
C ARG A 290 -12.18 -14.33 24.21
N GLY A 291 -10.95 -14.35 23.71
CA GLY A 291 -9.75 -14.62 24.49
C GLY A 291 -9.53 -16.10 24.87
N VAL A 292 -10.32 -17.03 24.30
CA VAL A 292 -10.14 -18.48 24.48
C VAL A 292 -8.90 -18.97 23.74
N THR A 293 -8.69 -18.47 22.53
CA THR A 293 -7.46 -18.65 21.74
C THR A 293 -6.63 -17.40 21.87
N ALA A 294 -5.39 -17.52 22.34
CA ALA A 294 -4.48 -16.39 22.47
C ALA A 294 -3.83 -16.01 21.12
N ILE A 295 -3.40 -17.00 20.35
CA ILE A 295 -2.66 -16.81 19.11
C ILE A 295 -3.35 -17.53 17.94
N LEU A 296 -3.62 -16.82 16.86
CA LEU A 296 -3.97 -17.45 15.58
C LEU A 296 -2.70 -17.68 14.77
N THR A 297 -2.48 -18.92 14.30
CA THR A 297 -1.36 -19.21 13.41
C THR A 297 -1.83 -19.23 11.96
N THR A 298 -1.10 -18.56 11.07
CA THR A 298 -1.50 -18.44 9.67
C THR A 298 -0.28 -18.47 8.73
N CYS A 299 -0.52 -18.83 7.47
CA CYS A 299 0.43 -18.60 6.39
C CYS A 299 -0.06 -17.45 5.48
N THR A 300 0.79 -16.99 4.58
CA THR A 300 0.61 -15.80 3.72
C THR A 300 -0.79 -15.64 3.11
N ALA A 301 -1.47 -16.76 2.83
CA ALA A 301 -2.78 -16.73 2.18
C ALA A 301 -3.87 -16.01 3.00
N LEU A 302 -3.73 -15.91 4.31
CA LEU A 302 -4.71 -15.30 5.22
C LEU A 302 -4.33 -13.90 5.72
N ALA A 303 -3.13 -13.40 5.40
CA ALA A 303 -2.79 -12.02 5.66
C ALA A 303 -3.76 -11.05 4.96
N VAL A 304 -4.42 -11.50 3.88
CA VAL A 304 -5.41 -10.72 3.13
C VAL A 304 -6.83 -11.12 3.56
N GLY A 305 -7.63 -10.14 4.02
CA GLY A 305 -9.03 -10.33 4.40
C GLY A 305 -9.28 -10.61 5.89
N TRP A 306 -8.24 -10.80 6.72
CA TRP A 306 -8.38 -10.95 8.16
C TRP A 306 -8.61 -9.60 8.86
N ASP A 307 -9.60 -9.53 9.74
CA ASP A 307 -9.95 -8.33 10.50
C ASP A 307 -10.21 -8.67 11.97
N GLU A 308 -9.18 -8.42 12.80
CA GLU A 308 -9.22 -8.65 14.25
C GLU A 308 -8.63 -7.44 14.98
N PRO A 309 -9.38 -6.35 15.17
CA PRO A 309 -8.90 -5.14 15.84
C PRO A 309 -8.30 -5.38 17.23
N PRO A 310 -8.78 -6.36 18.04
CA PRO A 310 -8.17 -6.67 19.33
C PRO A 310 -6.74 -7.20 19.24
N ALA A 311 -6.33 -7.81 18.12
CA ALA A 311 -4.98 -8.36 17.99
C ALA A 311 -3.93 -7.26 18.10
N SER A 312 -3.01 -7.42 19.05
CA SER A 312 -1.96 -6.47 19.39
C SER A 312 -0.56 -7.10 19.39
N LEU A 313 -0.46 -8.40 19.08
CA LEU A 313 0.79 -9.13 18.96
C LEU A 313 0.92 -9.74 17.56
N GLY A 314 2.02 -9.46 16.89
CA GLY A 314 2.44 -10.12 15.64
C GLY A 314 3.71 -10.92 15.87
N ILE A 315 3.71 -12.20 15.55
CA ILE A 315 4.90 -13.07 15.59
C ILE A 315 5.33 -13.31 14.16
N LEU A 316 6.48 -12.75 13.77
CA LEU A 316 7.00 -12.78 12.42
C LEU A 316 7.98 -13.94 12.26
N LEU A 317 7.54 -14.97 11.57
CA LEU A 317 8.33 -16.13 11.16
C LEU A 317 8.45 -16.23 9.63
N ARG A 318 8.05 -15.17 8.93
CA ARG A 318 8.17 -15.06 7.50
C ARG A 318 9.10 -13.91 7.13
N PRO A 319 10.32 -14.17 6.67
CA PRO A 319 11.12 -13.18 5.98
C PRO A 319 10.38 -12.65 4.75
N VAL A 320 10.49 -11.36 4.49
CA VAL A 320 9.86 -10.69 3.35
C VAL A 320 10.90 -9.86 2.60
N ARG A 321 10.82 -9.84 1.27
CA ARG A 321 11.69 -9.00 0.43
C ARG A 321 11.08 -7.66 0.10
N HIS A 322 9.76 -7.58 0.20
CA HIS A 322 9.01 -6.41 -0.24
C HIS A 322 8.18 -5.84 0.89
N GLU A 323 8.25 -4.54 1.01
CA GLU A 323 7.56 -3.73 1.99
C GLU A 323 6.03 -3.95 1.97
N GLY A 324 5.43 -4.03 0.78
CA GLY A 324 3.98 -4.15 0.64
C GLY A 324 3.37 -5.32 1.40
N LEU A 325 4.03 -6.50 1.39
CA LEU A 325 3.55 -7.66 2.15
C LEU A 325 3.69 -7.44 3.66
N PHE A 326 4.81 -6.86 4.10
CA PHE A 326 5.03 -6.52 5.49
C PHE A 326 3.99 -5.51 5.99
N VAL A 327 3.75 -4.44 5.24
CA VAL A 327 2.73 -3.42 5.54
C VAL A 327 1.34 -4.04 5.63
N GLN A 328 1.00 -5.00 4.77
CA GLN A 328 -0.27 -5.71 4.87
C GLN A 328 -0.38 -6.57 6.13
N MET A 329 0.70 -7.26 6.52
CA MET A 329 0.75 -8.08 7.74
C MET A 329 0.67 -7.20 9.00
N ALA A 330 1.61 -6.27 9.13
CA ALA A 330 1.72 -5.39 10.30
C ALA A 330 0.55 -4.40 10.38
N GLY A 331 0.13 -3.80 9.27
CA GLY A 331 -0.93 -2.80 9.22
C GLY A 331 -2.28 -3.26 9.78
N ARG A 332 -2.54 -4.58 9.78
CA ARG A 332 -3.75 -5.13 10.41
C ARG A 332 -3.67 -5.10 11.93
N LEU A 333 -2.45 -5.26 12.46
CA LEU A 333 -2.20 -5.18 13.89
C LEU A 333 -2.19 -3.73 14.40
N LEU A 334 -2.08 -2.72 13.51
CA LEU A 334 -2.06 -1.32 13.92
C LEU A 334 -3.46 -0.74 14.15
N ARG A 335 -4.54 -1.45 13.81
CA ARG A 335 -5.90 -0.96 14.03
C ARG A 335 -6.16 -0.70 15.49
N THR A 336 -6.80 0.43 15.80
CA THR A 336 -7.31 0.71 17.13
C THR A 336 -8.40 -0.28 17.53
N SER A 337 -8.57 -0.53 18.82
CA SER A 337 -9.63 -1.35 19.36
C SER A 337 -10.20 -0.69 20.61
N GLU A 338 -11.39 -0.10 20.49
CA GLU A 338 -12.11 0.47 21.64
C GLU A 338 -12.39 -0.59 22.70
N LYS A 339 -12.69 -1.82 22.27
CA LYS A 339 -13.00 -2.95 23.16
C LYS A 339 -11.86 -3.32 24.10
N THR A 340 -10.61 -3.20 23.65
CA THR A 340 -9.42 -3.59 24.43
C THR A 340 -8.61 -2.40 24.93
N GLY A 341 -8.94 -1.18 24.54
CA GLY A 341 -8.15 0.01 24.84
C GLY A 341 -6.70 -0.06 24.32
N LYS A 342 -6.49 -0.78 23.23
CA LYS A 342 -5.18 -1.03 22.64
C LYS A 342 -4.46 0.27 22.27
N THR A 343 -3.24 0.45 22.79
CA THR A 343 -2.42 1.65 22.61
C THR A 343 -1.21 1.43 21.71
N ASP A 344 -0.77 0.16 21.57
CA ASP A 344 0.36 -0.24 20.72
C ASP A 344 0.11 -1.57 20.02
N ALA A 345 0.97 -1.90 19.06
CA ALA A 345 1.09 -3.23 18.47
C ALA A 345 2.53 -3.71 18.60
N LEU A 346 2.70 -4.88 19.24
CA LEU A 346 4.00 -5.51 19.42
C LEU A 346 4.28 -6.49 18.29
N LEU A 347 5.45 -6.36 17.65
CA LEU A 347 5.95 -7.28 16.64
C LEU A 347 7.15 -8.04 17.23
N LEU A 348 7.03 -9.35 17.38
CA LEU A 348 8.15 -10.23 17.71
C LEU A 348 8.76 -10.74 16.40
N ASP A 349 9.94 -10.24 16.07
CA ASP A 349 10.62 -10.53 14.82
C ASP A 349 11.67 -11.62 15.02
N CYS A 350 11.31 -12.85 14.72
CA CYS A 350 12.17 -14.01 14.84
C CYS A 350 13.08 -14.23 13.63
N VAL A 351 12.87 -13.51 12.53
CA VAL A 351 13.52 -13.77 11.23
C VAL A 351 14.25 -12.56 10.67
N ARG A 352 14.38 -11.52 11.48
CA ARG A 352 14.95 -10.23 11.07
C ARG A 352 14.29 -9.62 9.83
N ALA A 353 12.97 -9.82 9.70
CA ALA A 353 12.17 -9.18 8.66
C ALA A 353 12.28 -7.64 8.76
N THR A 354 12.48 -7.13 9.96
CA THR A 354 12.65 -5.69 10.23
C THR A 354 13.97 -5.11 9.74
N ASP A 355 14.99 -5.94 9.50
CA ASP A 355 16.27 -5.51 8.91
C ASP A 355 16.20 -5.49 7.38
N THR A 356 15.46 -6.45 6.80
CA THR A 356 15.39 -6.66 5.35
C THR A 356 14.45 -5.66 4.68
N VAL A 357 13.33 -5.39 5.35
CA VAL A 357 12.40 -4.32 5.01
C VAL A 357 12.83 -3.14 5.85
N LYS A 358 13.20 -2.05 5.23
CA LYS A 358 13.46 -0.80 5.94
C LYS A 358 12.15 -0.34 6.59
N LEU A 359 11.81 -0.95 7.72
CA LEU A 359 10.62 -0.66 8.53
C LEU A 359 10.50 0.82 8.83
N ARG A 360 11.65 1.50 8.86
CA ARG A 360 11.75 2.94 9.00
C ARG A 360 11.06 3.70 7.89
N ASN A 361 11.04 3.16 6.66
CA ASN A 361 10.40 3.81 5.52
C ASN A 361 8.93 3.40 5.38
N ALA A 362 8.59 2.13 5.72
CA ALA A 362 7.25 1.57 5.52
C ALA A 362 6.24 1.94 6.59
N ILE A 363 6.68 1.99 7.85
CA ILE A 363 5.83 2.28 9.01
C ILE A 363 6.22 3.62 9.62
N ASP A 364 7.28 4.24 9.05
CA ASP A 364 7.84 5.51 9.44
C ASP A 364 8.59 5.53 10.80
N LEU A 365 9.45 6.52 10.93
CA LEU A 365 10.31 7.01 12.02
C LEU A 365 9.80 6.87 13.49
N SER A 366 8.57 6.38 13.66
CA SER A 366 7.94 6.19 14.97
C SER A 366 8.03 4.76 15.52
N THR A 367 8.60 3.80 14.77
CA THR A 367 8.77 2.42 15.26
C THR A 367 10.04 2.32 16.08
N THR A 368 9.90 2.06 17.37
CA THR A 368 11.04 1.72 18.22
C THR A 368 11.31 0.23 18.07
N VAL A 369 12.53 -0.11 17.64
CA VAL A 369 13.02 -1.49 17.53
C VAL A 369 13.90 -1.78 18.73
N TYR A 370 13.63 -2.88 19.41
CA TYR A 370 14.43 -3.36 20.53
C TYR A 370 15.08 -4.69 20.14
N ARG A 371 16.27 -4.95 20.68
CA ARG A 371 16.91 -6.26 20.64
C ARG A 371 16.89 -6.84 22.05
N ASP A 372 16.49 -8.10 22.18
CA ASP A 372 16.57 -8.84 23.42
C ASP A 372 17.98 -9.45 23.53
N VAL A 373 18.81 -8.89 24.41
CA VAL A 373 20.19 -9.31 24.65
C VAL A 373 20.32 -9.58 26.15
N ASP A 374 20.70 -10.81 26.51
CA ASP A 374 20.99 -11.22 27.90
C ASP A 374 19.92 -10.77 28.92
N ASP A 375 18.61 -10.95 28.56
CA ASP A 375 17.45 -10.55 29.37
C ASP A 375 17.17 -9.05 29.48
N GLU A 376 17.94 -8.19 28.84
CA GLU A 376 17.68 -6.76 28.75
C GLU A 376 17.18 -6.37 27.34
N LEU A 377 16.27 -5.41 27.29
CA LEU A 377 15.82 -4.83 26.02
C LEU A 377 16.72 -3.63 25.69
N GLU A 378 17.68 -3.83 24.81
CA GLU A 378 18.44 -2.75 24.24
C GLU A 378 17.64 -2.10 23.10
N GLU A 379 17.42 -0.79 23.21
CA GLU A 379 16.89 -0.02 22.08
C GLU A 379 17.93 -0.05 20.97
N VAL A 380 17.53 -0.54 19.81
CA VAL A 380 18.33 -0.43 18.59
C VAL A 380 18.27 1.03 18.17
N VAL A 381 19.05 1.86 18.86
CA VAL A 381 19.29 3.24 18.47
C VAL A 381 20.13 3.16 17.19
N THR A 382 19.44 3.16 16.08
CA THR A 382 20.06 3.68 14.91
C THR A 382 19.95 5.18 15.08
N GLU A 383 21.02 5.82 15.49
CA GLU A 383 21.10 7.27 15.43
C GLU A 383 20.54 7.70 14.07
N PRO A 384 19.57 8.62 14.01
CA PRO A 384 19.40 9.38 12.80
C PRO A 384 20.79 9.97 12.58
N GLU A 385 21.42 9.66 11.46
CA GLU A 385 22.66 10.37 11.10
C GLU A 385 22.39 11.84 11.36
N PRO A 386 23.25 12.51 12.13
CA PRO A 386 22.99 13.86 12.57
C PRO A 386 22.59 14.67 11.35
N VAL A 387 21.51 15.42 11.47
CA VAL A 387 21.07 16.36 10.44
C VAL A 387 22.21 17.35 10.29
N GLU A 388 23.22 17.00 9.52
CA GLU A 388 24.24 17.95 9.10
C GLU A 388 23.53 18.98 8.24
N ARG A 389 23.37 20.15 8.84
CA ARG A 389 22.94 21.36 8.13
C ARG A 389 23.72 21.44 6.83
N VAL A 390 22.99 21.53 5.74
CA VAL A 390 23.43 21.76 4.37
C VAL A 390 24.87 22.30 4.29
N ARG A 391 25.83 21.44 4.00
CA ARG A 391 27.17 21.89 3.56
C ARG A 391 27.07 22.18 2.08
N THR A 392 27.15 23.43 1.72
CA THR A 392 27.29 23.91 0.34
C THR A 392 28.51 23.25 -0.28
N ILE A 393 28.30 22.26 -1.13
CA ILE A 393 29.38 21.58 -1.86
C ILE A 393 29.76 22.43 -3.07
N GLN A 394 31.07 22.67 -3.21
CA GLN A 394 31.66 23.49 -4.25
C GLN A 394 31.30 23.01 -5.66
N ARG A 395 31.00 23.98 -6.53
CA ARG A 395 30.71 23.83 -7.95
C ARG A 395 31.78 22.99 -8.67
N ARG A 396 31.40 21.84 -9.20
CA ARG A 396 31.93 21.29 -10.44
C ARG A 396 30.86 21.37 -11.51
N LYS A 397 31.25 21.79 -12.73
CA LYS A 397 30.35 22.10 -13.84
C LYS A 397 29.23 21.09 -14.02
N GLY A 398 27.99 21.50 -13.76
CA GLY A 398 26.80 20.94 -14.41
C GLY A 398 25.88 20.03 -13.62
N SER A 399 26.25 19.52 -12.45
CA SER A 399 25.35 18.72 -11.60
C SER A 399 25.54 19.03 -10.12
N TYR A 400 24.44 19.00 -9.37
CA TYR A 400 24.45 19.16 -7.92
C TYR A 400 23.88 17.88 -7.32
N GLU A 401 24.65 17.21 -6.45
CA GLU A 401 24.06 16.31 -5.47
C GLU A 401 23.52 17.18 -4.35
N VAL A 402 22.25 17.05 -4.05
CA VAL A 402 21.62 17.72 -2.91
C VAL A 402 21.00 16.63 -2.06
N GLU A 403 21.42 16.55 -0.82
CA GLU A 403 20.75 15.74 0.18
C GLU A 403 19.50 16.50 0.58
N ILE A 404 18.35 16.20 -0.05
CA ILE A 404 17.10 16.92 0.14
C ILE A 404 16.34 16.38 1.35
N VAL A 405 16.54 15.10 1.67
CA VAL A 405 15.92 14.43 2.83
C VAL A 405 17.02 13.72 3.60
N ALA A 406 17.31 14.17 4.82
CA ALA A 406 18.28 13.52 5.69
C ALA A 406 17.79 12.10 6.03
N GLY A 407 18.61 11.08 5.72
CA GLY A 407 18.26 9.67 5.94
C GLY A 407 17.45 9.01 4.84
N ALA A 408 17.20 9.67 3.70
CA ALA A 408 16.63 9.03 2.53
C ALA A 408 17.60 7.97 1.97
N SER A 409 17.09 6.78 1.68
CA SER A 409 17.87 5.69 1.09
C SER A 409 18.17 5.91 -0.39
N VAL A 410 17.60 6.95 -0.99
CA VAL A 410 17.79 7.37 -2.39
C VAL A 410 18.57 8.66 -2.46
N LYS A 411 19.44 8.77 -3.48
CA LYS A 411 20.18 10.01 -3.73
C LYS A 411 19.36 10.95 -4.61
N TRP A 412 18.99 12.07 -4.02
CA TRP A 412 18.34 13.16 -4.70
C TRP A 412 19.31 14.00 -5.51
N MET A 413 18.86 14.47 -6.65
CA MET A 413 19.54 15.42 -7.50
C MET A 413 18.64 16.62 -7.77
N GLN A 414 19.24 17.77 -8.07
CA GLN A 414 18.50 18.98 -8.42
C GLN A 414 18.60 19.24 -9.91
N GLY A 415 17.44 19.29 -10.57
CA GLY A 415 17.32 19.60 -11.98
C GLY A 415 17.17 21.09 -12.28
N PRO A 416 16.92 21.46 -13.55
CA PRO A 416 16.58 22.83 -13.94
C PRO A 416 15.39 23.36 -13.16
N ALA A 417 15.39 24.67 -12.89
CA ALA A 417 14.38 25.35 -12.07
C ALA A 417 14.24 24.81 -10.62
N GLY A 418 15.27 24.12 -10.12
CA GLY A 418 15.27 23.61 -8.75
C GLY A 418 14.42 22.35 -8.54
N ILE A 419 13.94 21.68 -9.60
CA ILE A 419 13.12 20.48 -9.48
C ILE A 419 13.95 19.33 -8.89
N PRO A 420 13.58 18.79 -7.72
CA PRO A 420 14.23 17.62 -7.14
C PRO A 420 13.85 16.36 -7.91
N PHE A 421 14.82 15.50 -8.20
CA PHE A 421 14.58 14.23 -8.86
C PHE A 421 15.53 13.12 -8.40
N VAL A 422 15.06 11.88 -8.55
CA VAL A 422 15.84 10.65 -8.30
C VAL A 422 15.94 9.88 -9.61
N PRO A 423 17.14 9.59 -10.11
CA PRO A 423 17.30 8.71 -11.26
C PRO A 423 17.11 7.24 -10.84
N ILE A 424 16.30 6.50 -11.61
CA ILE A 424 15.99 5.09 -11.36
C ILE A 424 16.84 4.16 -12.23
N GLY A 425 17.18 4.60 -13.40
CA GLY A 425 17.96 3.88 -14.40
C GLY A 425 18.52 4.84 -15.44
N GLU A 426 19.06 4.31 -16.54
CA GLU A 426 19.66 5.14 -17.60
C GLU A 426 18.67 6.12 -18.27
N ARG A 427 17.36 5.86 -18.16
CA ARG A 427 16.30 6.62 -18.86
C ARG A 427 15.08 6.93 -18.03
N GLU A 428 15.08 6.55 -16.76
CA GLU A 428 13.93 6.71 -15.86
C GLU A 428 14.27 7.64 -14.72
N ILE A 429 13.35 8.55 -14.39
CA ILE A 429 13.48 9.47 -13.25
C ILE A 429 12.16 9.57 -12.50
N VAL A 430 12.24 9.71 -11.18
CA VAL A 430 11.15 10.19 -10.33
C VAL A 430 11.48 11.61 -9.91
N PHE A 431 10.52 12.51 -9.95
CA PHE A 431 10.72 13.91 -9.59
C PHE A 431 9.50 14.50 -8.91
N VAL A 432 9.71 15.58 -8.15
CA VAL A 432 8.64 16.32 -7.48
C VAL A 432 8.48 17.68 -8.15
N ILE A 433 7.25 18.04 -8.47
CA ILE A 433 6.91 19.29 -9.14
C ILE A 433 5.76 19.99 -8.43
N GLU A 434 5.81 21.31 -8.35
CA GLU A 434 4.75 22.13 -7.79
C GLU A 434 3.57 22.25 -8.77
N ASP A 435 2.34 22.16 -8.27
CA ASP A 435 1.10 22.37 -9.00
C ASP A 435 0.15 23.25 -8.16
N VAL A 436 -0.97 23.63 -8.75
CA VAL A 436 -1.97 24.53 -8.16
C VAL A 436 -2.55 24.04 -6.82
N ASP A 437 -2.57 22.72 -6.61
CA ASP A 437 -3.14 22.07 -5.42
C ASP A 437 -2.06 21.62 -4.42
N GLY A 438 -0.78 21.97 -4.61
CA GLY A 438 0.37 21.51 -3.83
C GLY A 438 1.41 20.84 -4.70
N PHE A 439 2.14 19.85 -4.16
CA PHE A 439 3.19 19.15 -4.90
C PHE A 439 2.70 17.82 -5.47
N ARG A 440 3.30 17.45 -6.61
CA ARG A 440 3.04 16.18 -7.30
C ARG A 440 4.32 15.37 -7.41
N VAL A 441 4.18 14.06 -7.25
CA VAL A 441 5.21 13.09 -7.59
C VAL A 441 4.97 12.58 -9.00
N ALA A 442 5.98 12.66 -9.84
CA ALA A 442 5.92 12.22 -11.23
C ALA A 442 7.03 11.23 -11.56
N HIS A 443 6.72 10.28 -12.41
CA HIS A 443 7.66 9.31 -12.98
C HIS A 443 7.73 9.50 -14.49
N HIS A 444 8.94 9.54 -15.04
CA HIS A 444 9.18 9.56 -16.48
C HIS A 444 10.04 8.37 -16.89
N ASP A 445 9.56 7.58 -17.85
CA ASP A 445 10.31 6.54 -18.55
C ASP A 445 10.69 7.07 -19.95
N GLY A 446 11.94 7.34 -20.19
CA GLY A 446 12.46 7.89 -21.46
C GLY A 446 12.32 6.97 -22.67
N ARG A 447 11.76 5.76 -22.50
CA ARG A 447 11.34 4.87 -23.60
C ARG A 447 9.97 5.24 -24.16
N ARG A 448 9.24 6.14 -23.49
CA ARG A 448 7.87 6.56 -23.86
C ARG A 448 7.86 8.07 -24.16
N SER A 449 7.32 8.41 -25.31
CA SER A 449 7.07 9.80 -25.72
C SER A 449 5.58 9.98 -25.98
N GLY A 450 5.07 11.18 -25.73
CA GLY A 450 3.72 11.58 -26.16
C GLY A 450 3.58 11.60 -27.69
N VAL A 451 2.35 11.66 -28.16
CA VAL A 451 2.00 11.69 -29.60
C VAL A 451 2.60 12.94 -30.27
N ASP A 452 2.85 13.99 -29.51
CA ASP A 452 3.49 15.23 -29.90
C ASP A 452 5.02 15.25 -29.72
N GLY A 453 5.64 14.12 -29.35
CA GLY A 453 7.06 14.00 -29.07
C GLY A 453 7.51 14.59 -27.74
N ASN A 454 6.60 15.12 -26.92
CA ASN A 454 6.91 15.63 -25.59
C ASN A 454 7.10 14.52 -24.55
N PRO A 455 7.88 14.74 -23.46
CA PRO A 455 8.05 13.75 -22.42
C PRO A 455 6.72 13.44 -21.73
N LEU A 456 6.40 12.15 -21.59
CA LEU A 456 5.28 11.69 -20.79
C LEU A 456 5.72 11.55 -19.33
N GLY A 457 5.12 12.34 -18.44
CA GLY A 457 5.21 12.14 -16.99
C GLY A 457 3.97 11.41 -16.50
N GLN A 458 4.17 10.31 -15.80
CA GLN A 458 3.09 9.64 -15.07
C GLN A 458 3.07 10.19 -13.65
N PHE A 459 1.97 10.83 -13.25
CA PHE A 459 1.84 11.36 -11.89
C PHE A 459 1.49 10.22 -10.93
N ALA A 460 2.34 10.00 -9.94
CA ALA A 460 2.14 8.96 -8.92
C ALA A 460 1.23 9.45 -7.80
N ALA A 461 1.31 10.74 -7.44
CA ALA A 461 0.49 11.36 -6.39
C ALA A 461 0.46 12.88 -6.57
N SER A 462 -0.55 13.57 -5.99
CA SER A 462 -0.74 15.01 -6.10
C SER A 462 -1.40 15.61 -4.86
N GLY A 463 -1.37 16.95 -4.73
CA GLY A 463 -2.03 17.66 -3.63
C GLY A 463 -1.35 17.48 -2.27
N MET A 464 -0.05 17.28 -2.25
CA MET A 464 0.76 17.03 -1.05
C MET A 464 1.51 18.28 -0.61
N SER A 465 1.94 18.31 0.66
CA SER A 465 3.01 19.22 1.08
C SER A 465 4.32 18.87 0.37
N TYR A 466 5.28 19.79 0.36
CA TYR A 466 6.60 19.52 -0.24
C TYR A 466 7.31 18.34 0.42
N GLU A 467 7.27 18.26 1.75
CA GLU A 467 7.89 17.19 2.52
C GLU A 467 7.22 15.83 2.25
N ASP A 468 5.87 15.76 2.28
CA ASP A 468 5.14 14.55 1.94
C ASP A 468 5.41 14.08 0.50
N ALA A 469 5.59 15.02 -0.43
CA ALA A 469 5.90 14.71 -1.82
C ALA A 469 7.31 14.15 -1.98
N LEU A 470 8.30 14.66 -1.25
CA LEU A 470 9.67 14.12 -1.24
C LEU A 470 9.71 12.72 -0.63
N ASP A 471 9.00 12.49 0.47
CA ASP A 471 8.91 11.18 1.11
C ASP A 471 8.22 10.17 0.18
N CYS A 472 7.09 10.54 -0.40
CA CYS A 472 6.38 9.71 -1.37
C CYS A 472 7.25 9.39 -2.60
N ALA A 473 7.97 10.37 -3.12
CA ALA A 473 8.86 10.19 -4.27
C ALA A 473 10.08 9.32 -3.92
N SER A 474 10.63 9.45 -2.71
CA SER A 474 11.72 8.59 -2.21
C SER A 474 11.27 7.13 -2.17
N MET A 475 10.13 6.86 -1.55
CA MET A 475 9.54 5.52 -1.49
C MET A 475 9.28 4.97 -2.91
N PHE A 476 8.68 5.76 -3.77
CA PHE A 476 8.38 5.36 -5.14
C PHE A 476 9.65 5.08 -5.96
N ALA A 477 10.70 5.89 -5.77
CA ALA A 477 11.99 5.69 -6.41
C ALA A 477 12.70 4.42 -5.92
N GLU A 478 12.63 4.11 -4.61
CA GLU A 478 13.15 2.88 -4.02
C GLU A 478 12.49 1.65 -4.60
N ASP A 479 11.17 1.66 -4.69
CA ASP A 479 10.38 0.57 -5.24
C ASP A 479 10.71 0.31 -6.72
N LEU A 480 11.03 1.36 -7.46
CA LEU A 480 11.54 1.26 -8.83
C LEU A 480 13.02 0.81 -8.90
N GLY A 481 13.70 0.70 -7.76
CA GLY A 481 15.04 0.15 -7.65
C GLY A 481 16.17 1.17 -7.57
N ALA A 482 15.90 2.43 -7.21
CA ALA A 482 16.91 3.49 -7.06
C ALA A 482 17.99 3.16 -6.00
N SER A 483 17.67 2.37 -5.00
CA SER A 483 18.55 1.99 -3.88
C SER A 483 19.46 0.78 -4.17
N ARG A 484 19.55 0.28 -5.40
CA ARG A 484 20.30 -0.96 -5.69
C ARG A 484 21.81 -0.76 -5.57
N PRO A 485 22.54 -1.70 -4.90
CA PRO A 485 23.98 -1.74 -4.93
C PRO A 485 24.49 -1.87 -6.38
N GLY A 486 25.45 -1.04 -6.76
CA GLY A 486 26.05 -1.04 -8.12
C GLY A 486 25.53 0.03 -9.05
N TRP A 487 24.52 0.78 -8.67
CA TRP A 487 24.12 1.97 -9.40
C TRP A 487 25.16 3.07 -9.16
N ARG A 488 25.91 3.45 -10.18
CA ARG A 488 26.88 4.56 -10.09
C ARG A 488 26.09 5.86 -10.23
N ASN A 489 25.79 6.45 -9.08
CA ASN A 489 25.25 7.80 -9.02
C ASN A 489 26.28 8.79 -9.61
N GLY A 490 25.86 9.65 -10.52
CA GLY A 490 26.70 10.70 -11.07
C GLY A 490 27.18 10.46 -12.50
N ASP A 491 26.51 9.60 -13.28
CA ASP A 491 26.72 9.60 -14.73
C ASP A 491 26.15 10.92 -15.29
N ASP A 492 27.04 11.84 -15.69
CA ASP A 492 26.69 13.14 -16.28
C ASP A 492 25.68 13.01 -17.44
N ARG A 493 25.66 11.84 -18.10
CA ARG A 493 24.71 11.50 -19.17
C ARG A 493 23.28 11.40 -18.69
N ILE A 494 23.05 10.93 -17.45
CA ILE A 494 21.69 10.83 -16.89
C ILE A 494 21.17 12.23 -16.54
N VAL A 495 22.01 13.06 -15.93
CA VAL A 495 21.67 14.45 -15.61
C VAL A 495 21.36 15.23 -16.88
N GLU A 496 22.15 15.06 -17.91
CA GLU A 496 21.97 15.78 -19.18
C GLU A 496 20.70 15.34 -19.92
N ARG A 497 20.40 14.05 -19.93
CA ARG A 497 19.13 13.52 -20.48
C ARG A 497 17.91 13.97 -19.67
N SER A 498 18.04 14.04 -18.36
CA SER A 498 16.96 14.49 -17.48
C SER A 498 16.67 16.00 -17.64
N ARG A 499 17.64 16.82 -18.05
CA ARG A 499 17.47 18.27 -18.24
C ARG A 499 16.33 18.64 -19.18
N TRP A 500 16.19 17.92 -20.29
CA TRP A 500 15.11 18.19 -21.23
C TRP A 500 13.74 17.89 -20.63
N VAL A 501 13.58 16.74 -19.97
CA VAL A 501 12.35 16.31 -19.30
C VAL A 501 11.99 17.28 -18.18
N LEU A 502 12.91 17.55 -17.27
CA LEU A 502 12.68 18.43 -16.14
C LEU A 502 12.43 19.87 -16.58
N GLY A 503 13.10 20.35 -17.63
CA GLY A 503 12.83 21.66 -18.22
C GLY A 503 11.46 21.78 -18.86
N TYR A 504 10.93 20.70 -19.44
CA TYR A 504 9.56 20.66 -19.94
C TYR A 504 8.54 20.78 -18.79
N PHE A 505 8.68 19.94 -17.75
CA PHE A 505 7.78 19.97 -16.62
C PHE A 505 7.89 21.23 -15.76
N ALA A 506 9.05 21.87 -15.69
CA ALA A 506 9.19 23.18 -15.07
C ALA A 506 8.29 24.21 -15.76
N ARG A 507 8.35 24.32 -17.08
CA ARG A 507 7.47 25.24 -17.85
C ARG A 507 6.01 24.88 -17.74
N TRP A 508 5.69 23.58 -17.69
CA TRP A 508 4.33 23.10 -17.46
C TRP A 508 3.80 23.54 -16.09
N SER A 509 4.58 23.40 -15.04
CA SER A 509 4.24 23.85 -13.67
C SER A 509 4.06 25.37 -13.63
N GLU A 510 5.01 26.13 -14.16
CA GLU A 510 4.92 27.60 -14.23
C GLU A 510 3.66 28.07 -14.94
N ALA A 511 3.30 27.44 -16.07
CA ALA A 511 2.10 27.78 -16.82
C ALA A 511 0.81 27.49 -16.02
N ARG A 512 0.76 26.38 -15.27
CA ARG A 512 -0.39 26.05 -14.42
C ARG A 512 -0.51 27.01 -13.24
N LEU A 513 0.58 27.30 -12.55
CA LEU A 513 0.60 28.25 -11.42
C LEU A 513 0.25 29.67 -11.88
N ALA A 514 0.66 30.07 -13.06
CA ALA A 514 0.30 31.37 -13.65
C ALA A 514 -1.18 31.48 -14.02
N SER A 515 -1.89 30.36 -14.23
CA SER A 515 -3.32 30.33 -14.56
C SER A 515 -4.23 30.53 -13.34
N VAL A 516 -3.70 30.46 -12.12
CA VAL A 516 -4.47 30.63 -10.89
C VAL A 516 -4.60 32.12 -10.54
N PRO A 517 -5.82 32.62 -10.27
CA PRO A 517 -5.99 33.99 -9.81
C PRO A 517 -5.21 34.27 -8.53
N ARG A 518 -4.44 35.36 -8.50
CA ARG A 518 -3.71 35.83 -7.31
C ARG A 518 -4.48 36.96 -6.63
N VAL A 519 -4.66 36.85 -5.33
CA VAL A 519 -5.17 37.95 -4.52
C VAL A 519 -3.99 38.62 -3.83
N ASN A 520 -3.81 39.92 -4.07
CA ASN A 520 -2.82 40.72 -3.36
C ASN A 520 -3.26 40.92 -1.91
N THR A 521 -2.48 40.41 -0.97
CA THR A 521 -2.63 40.68 0.46
C THR A 521 -1.59 41.71 0.93
N PRO A 522 -1.77 42.34 2.09
CA PRO A 522 -0.75 43.23 2.66
C PRO A 522 0.63 42.58 2.90
N PHE A 523 0.70 41.24 2.83
CA PHE A 523 1.91 40.44 3.02
C PHE A 523 2.47 39.86 1.72
N GLY A 524 1.93 40.27 0.55
CA GLY A 524 2.31 39.79 -0.78
C GLY A 524 1.22 38.99 -1.48
N PRO A 525 1.41 38.63 -2.76
CA PRO A 525 0.44 37.88 -3.52
C PRO A 525 0.33 36.43 -3.01
N VAL A 526 -0.88 36.03 -2.64
CA VAL A 526 -1.21 34.65 -2.23
C VAL A 526 -2.08 33.99 -3.28
N LEU A 527 -1.82 32.73 -3.61
CA LEU A 527 -2.67 31.94 -4.49
C LEU A 527 -4.04 31.69 -3.83
N THR A 528 -5.11 32.02 -4.52
CA THR A 528 -6.47 31.72 -4.04
C THR A 528 -6.83 30.28 -4.39
N GLY A 529 -7.02 29.45 -3.37
CA GLY A 529 -7.44 28.05 -3.54
C GLY A 529 -6.70 27.05 -2.64
N ILE A 530 -5.68 27.48 -1.93
CA ILE A 530 -4.99 26.65 -0.94
C ILE A 530 -5.63 26.89 0.43
N ARG A 531 -6.52 26.00 0.84
CA ARG A 531 -6.96 25.83 2.24
C ARG A 531 -6.64 24.42 2.69
#